data_f225ebd9bcd1b6cadb2d021fbcfba10c
#
_entry.id   f225ebd9bcd1b6cadb2d021fbcfba10c
#
_cell.length_a   1.000
_cell.length_b   1.000
_cell.length_c   1.000
_cell.angle_alpha   90.00
_cell.angle_beta   90.00
_cell.angle_gamma   90.00
#
_symmetry.space_group_name_H-M   'P 1'
#
loop_
_entity.id
_entity.type
_entity.pdbx_description
1 polymer ?
#
loop_
_entity_poly.entity_id
_entity_poly.type
_entity_poly.pdbx_seq_one_letter_code
_entity_poly.pdbx_strand_id
1 'polypeptide(L)'
;VRFRAALYAAIRAVRTAGALGCGAAWDGRVDLEYVNEKDAKNPDLKVLPIFAVPLTVNEEMTTTLDYGFDYSGSLHYGIDVHFHAPFKMNDHIETFVTQEAIWDRGEGRGSLSKQVGKSYSSDGTHLCTVDTYDCCIYDGGWGGEQPPKDVVDYPDREPDAAYEETYGLNWPLVYRMMGDWHQQHIDWSYTEQTGLERPIAHGVSSAGVAMRHVISLLFPGHPEAMTRFKCRFTSPVLPGVRLRTIVWKTAEGEARFRMVNADAPDSKPFLNSGIVEWDPARA
;
A
#
# COMPACT_ATOMS: atom_id res chain seq x y z
N VAL A 1 3.84 22.59 6.25
CA VAL A 1 2.42 22.82 6.60
C VAL A 1 1.92 21.54 7.25
N ARG A 2 1.31 21.63 8.45
CA ARG A 2 0.71 20.46 9.12
C ARG A 2 -0.80 20.46 8.81
N PHE A 3 -1.28 19.37 8.25
CA PHE A 3 -2.71 19.14 8.04
C PHE A 3 -3.25 18.18 9.09
N ARG A 4 -4.45 18.44 9.55
CA ARG A 4 -5.23 17.55 10.42
C ARG A 4 -6.27 16.89 9.55
N ALA A 5 -6.02 15.64 9.13
CA ALA A 5 -7.01 14.80 8.50
C ALA A 5 -7.67 13.94 9.58
N ALA A 6 -8.87 14.30 10.00
CA ALA A 6 -9.71 13.42 10.80
C ALA A 6 -10.50 12.52 9.84
N LEU A 7 -9.95 11.38 9.51
CA LEU A 7 -10.71 10.36 8.80
C LEU A 7 -11.54 9.61 9.85
N TYR A 8 -12.88 9.72 9.75
CA TYR A 8 -13.81 8.95 10.58
C TYR A 8 -13.78 7.48 10.17
N ALA A 9 -12.68 6.80 10.52
CA ALA A 9 -12.48 5.38 10.27
C ALA A 9 -13.24 4.49 11.28
N ALA A 10 -14.27 5.04 11.93
CA ALA A 10 -15.15 4.31 12.86
C ALA A 10 -16.01 3.27 12.15
N ILE A 11 -15.91 3.13 10.82
CA ILE A 11 -16.82 2.27 10.10
C ILE A 11 -16.10 0.95 9.81
N ARG A 12 -16.45 -0.09 10.58
CA ARG A 12 -16.11 -1.49 10.35
C ARG A 12 -16.19 -1.85 8.85
N ALA A 13 -17.24 -1.37 8.15
CA ALA A 13 -17.46 -1.57 6.74
C ALA A 13 -16.28 -1.09 5.85
N VAL A 14 -15.66 0.05 6.17
CA VAL A 14 -14.54 0.59 5.37
C VAL A 14 -13.30 -0.32 5.51
N ARG A 15 -12.97 -0.77 6.71
CA ARG A 15 -11.82 -1.66 6.95
C ARG A 15 -12.01 -3.02 6.28
N THR A 16 -13.23 -3.56 6.37
CA THR A 16 -13.62 -4.81 5.68
C THR A 16 -13.57 -4.63 4.15
N ALA A 17 -14.09 -3.52 3.61
CA ALA A 17 -14.01 -3.21 2.19
C ALA A 17 -12.54 -3.10 1.71
N GLY A 18 -11.67 -2.48 2.51
CA GLY A 18 -10.24 -2.43 2.22
C GLY A 18 -9.60 -3.81 2.11
N ALA A 19 -9.90 -4.70 3.05
CA ALA A 19 -9.41 -6.08 3.02
C ALA A 19 -9.96 -6.86 1.82
N LEU A 20 -11.26 -6.75 1.53
CA LEU A 20 -11.90 -7.35 0.33
C LEU A 20 -11.29 -6.81 -0.97
N GLY A 21 -11.05 -5.50 -1.05
CA GLY A 21 -10.42 -4.86 -2.20
C GLY A 21 -8.93 -5.21 -2.36
N CYS A 22 -8.32 -5.80 -1.33
CA CYS A 22 -6.99 -6.42 -1.37
C CYS A 22 -7.06 -7.95 -1.49
N GLY A 23 -8.23 -8.53 -1.78
CA GLY A 23 -8.42 -9.95 -2.04
C GLY A 23 -8.64 -10.84 -0.83
N ALA A 24 -8.85 -10.31 0.37
CA ALA A 24 -9.28 -11.14 1.50
C ALA A 24 -10.59 -11.88 1.13
N ALA A 25 -10.69 -13.12 1.52
CA ALA A 25 -11.83 -14.01 1.21
C ALA A 25 -12.10 -14.21 -0.30
N TRP A 26 -11.09 -14.05 -1.16
CA TRP A 26 -11.27 -14.16 -2.62
C TRP A 26 -11.83 -15.53 -3.06
N ASP A 27 -11.55 -16.59 -2.32
CA ASP A 27 -12.06 -17.94 -2.53
C ASP A 27 -13.17 -18.34 -1.53
N GLY A 28 -13.60 -17.39 -0.69
CA GLY A 28 -14.57 -17.60 0.39
C GLY A 28 -14.03 -18.35 1.61
N ARG A 29 -12.70 -18.56 1.73
CA ARG A 29 -12.08 -19.37 2.78
C ARG A 29 -10.84 -18.73 3.42
N VAL A 30 -9.99 -18.09 2.61
CA VAL A 30 -8.75 -17.49 3.11
C VAL A 30 -9.01 -16.13 3.74
N ASP A 31 -8.21 -15.75 4.73
CA ASP A 31 -8.18 -14.41 5.34
C ASP A 31 -9.54 -13.93 5.89
N LEU A 32 -10.38 -14.88 6.35
CA LEU A 32 -11.72 -14.57 6.87
C LEU A 32 -11.68 -13.73 8.14
N GLU A 33 -10.56 -13.72 8.86
CA GLU A 33 -10.34 -12.90 10.05
C GLU A 33 -10.41 -11.38 9.78
N TYR A 34 -10.29 -10.94 8.53
CA TYR A 34 -10.44 -9.54 8.13
C TYR A 34 -11.88 -9.16 7.74
N VAL A 35 -12.75 -10.15 7.49
CA VAL A 35 -14.04 -9.90 6.83
C VAL A 35 -15.24 -10.60 7.50
N ASN A 36 -15.01 -11.53 8.41
CA ASN A 36 -16.05 -12.33 9.05
C ASN A 36 -15.91 -12.31 10.58
N GLU A 37 -16.90 -11.74 11.25
CA GLU A 37 -17.01 -11.78 12.72
C GLU A 37 -17.60 -13.11 13.18
N LYS A 38 -16.93 -13.76 14.11
CA LYS A 38 -17.45 -14.98 14.75
C LYS A 38 -18.62 -14.67 15.69
N ASP A 39 -18.58 -13.52 16.35
CA ASP A 39 -19.63 -13.02 17.25
C ASP A 39 -19.72 -11.50 17.13
N ALA A 40 -20.95 -10.99 16.93
CA ALA A 40 -21.21 -9.55 16.86
C ALA A 40 -20.91 -8.81 18.17
N LYS A 41 -20.89 -9.51 19.31
CA LYS A 41 -20.57 -8.96 20.63
C LYS A 41 -19.07 -9.01 20.96
N ASN A 42 -18.35 -9.89 20.31
CA ASN A 42 -16.90 -10.05 20.50
C ASN A 42 -16.24 -10.16 19.12
N PRO A 43 -16.04 -9.03 18.47
CA PRO A 43 -15.50 -8.99 17.11
C PRO A 43 -14.01 -9.34 17.14
N ASP A 44 -13.68 -10.59 16.87
CA ASP A 44 -12.31 -11.04 16.58
C ASP A 44 -11.84 -10.57 15.19
N LEU A 45 -12.53 -9.58 14.62
CA LEU A 45 -12.19 -9.06 13.30
C LEU A 45 -10.87 -8.31 13.37
N LYS A 46 -9.89 -8.80 12.63
CA LYS A 46 -8.59 -8.15 12.50
C LYS A 46 -8.62 -7.04 11.44
N VAL A 47 -7.73 -6.08 11.56
CA VAL A 47 -7.54 -5.05 10.55
C VAL A 47 -6.34 -5.42 9.70
N LEU A 48 -6.50 -5.50 8.38
CA LEU A 48 -5.37 -5.68 7.48
C LEU A 48 -4.49 -4.42 7.55
N PRO A 49 -3.18 -4.53 7.89
CA PRO A 49 -2.38 -3.35 8.23
C PRO A 49 -2.18 -2.34 7.10
N ILE A 50 -2.43 -2.72 5.82
CA ILE A 50 -2.42 -1.78 4.68
C ILE A 50 -3.39 -0.61 4.88
N PHE A 51 -4.37 -0.75 5.78
CA PHE A 51 -5.29 0.31 6.19
C PHE A 51 -4.57 1.58 6.67
N ALA A 52 -3.32 1.48 7.14
CA ALA A 52 -2.50 2.63 7.51
C ALA A 52 -2.31 3.63 6.36
N VAL A 53 -2.19 3.15 5.13
CA VAL A 53 -1.81 3.97 3.96
C VAL A 53 -2.91 4.96 3.57
N PRO A 54 -4.18 4.57 3.40
CA PRO A 54 -5.27 5.51 3.10
C PRO A 54 -5.51 6.59 4.18
N LEU A 55 -5.02 6.39 5.41
CA LEU A 55 -5.07 7.42 6.44
C LEU A 55 -4.12 8.60 6.15
N THR A 56 -3.10 8.37 5.33
CA THR A 56 -2.08 9.36 4.95
C THR A 56 -2.28 9.87 3.54
N VAL A 57 -2.59 8.96 2.62
CA VAL A 57 -2.81 9.28 1.20
C VAL A 57 -4.29 9.52 0.98
N ASN A 58 -4.64 10.79 0.77
CA ASN A 58 -6.01 11.21 0.52
C ASN A 58 -5.99 12.19 -0.67
N GLU A 59 -6.81 11.91 -1.69
CA GLU A 59 -6.91 12.73 -2.90
C GLU A 59 -7.24 14.19 -2.57
N GLU A 60 -8.07 14.44 -1.56
CA GLU A 60 -8.43 15.78 -1.11
C GLU A 60 -7.22 16.55 -0.54
N MET A 61 -6.24 15.85 0.03
CA MET A 61 -5.02 16.47 0.56
C MET A 61 -4.01 16.80 -0.53
N THR A 62 -3.89 15.97 -1.56
CA THR A 62 -2.97 16.22 -2.68
C THR A 62 -3.45 17.36 -3.56
N THR A 63 -4.76 17.57 -3.67
CA THR A 63 -5.35 18.65 -4.47
C THR A 63 -5.40 20.01 -3.77
N THR A 64 -5.32 20.05 -2.43
CA THR A 64 -5.33 21.31 -1.65
C THR A 64 -3.98 21.98 -1.54
N LEU A 65 -2.89 21.30 -1.83
CA LEU A 65 -1.54 21.82 -1.76
C LEU A 65 -1.03 22.11 -3.17
N ASP A 66 -1.06 23.37 -3.55
CA ASP A 66 -0.43 23.80 -4.80
C ASP A 66 1.09 23.96 -4.60
N TYR A 67 1.84 22.97 -5.05
CA TYR A 67 3.31 23.02 -5.11
C TYR A 67 3.82 23.48 -6.48
N GLY A 68 2.92 23.89 -7.38
CA GLY A 68 3.27 24.23 -8.75
C GLY A 68 3.59 23.03 -9.64
N PHE A 69 3.17 21.82 -9.26
CA PHE A 69 3.37 20.61 -10.04
C PHE A 69 2.23 20.36 -11.03
N ASP A 70 2.54 19.72 -12.13
CA ASP A 70 1.54 19.13 -13.01
C ASP A 70 1.06 17.78 -12.47
N TYR A 71 0.01 17.82 -11.65
CA TYR A 71 -0.53 16.62 -11.01
C TYR A 71 -1.14 15.60 -11.98
N SER A 72 -1.35 15.96 -13.25
CA SER A 72 -1.79 15.00 -14.28
C SER A 72 -0.74 13.90 -14.53
N GLY A 73 0.52 14.18 -14.19
CA GLY A 73 1.62 13.23 -14.23
C GLY A 73 1.97 12.60 -12.86
N SER A 74 1.12 12.75 -11.86
CA SER A 74 1.38 12.16 -10.54
C SER A 74 1.18 10.66 -10.52
N LEU A 75 2.18 9.95 -10.00
CA LEU A 75 2.19 8.50 -9.83
C LEU A 75 2.63 8.16 -8.42
N HIS A 76 1.87 7.35 -7.72
CA HIS A 76 2.28 6.81 -6.44
C HIS A 76 3.52 5.91 -6.65
N TYR A 77 4.65 6.32 -6.08
CA TYR A 77 5.96 5.71 -6.33
C TYR A 77 6.29 4.60 -5.35
N GLY A 78 5.90 4.74 -4.08
CA GLY A 78 6.19 3.75 -3.05
C GLY A 78 5.69 4.14 -1.67
N ILE A 79 5.76 3.17 -0.77
CA ILE A 79 5.40 3.33 0.64
C ILE A 79 6.45 2.69 1.54
N ASP A 80 6.63 3.25 2.76
CA ASP A 80 7.35 2.64 3.87
C ASP A 80 6.53 2.87 5.15
N VAL A 81 5.98 1.79 5.69
CA VAL A 81 5.05 1.85 6.82
C VAL A 81 5.70 1.21 8.04
N HIS A 82 5.76 1.97 9.13
CA HIS A 82 6.19 1.50 10.44
C HIS A 82 4.98 1.39 11.37
N PHE A 83 4.74 0.19 11.88
CA PHE A 83 3.64 -0.10 12.80
C PHE A 83 4.15 -0.11 14.24
N HIS A 84 3.54 0.72 15.09
CA HIS A 84 3.91 0.88 16.49
C HIS A 84 2.93 0.18 17.43
N ALA A 85 1.65 0.12 17.04
CA ALA A 85 0.60 -0.59 17.76
C ALA A 85 -0.47 -1.13 16.79
N PRO A 86 -1.18 -2.21 17.14
CA PRO A 86 -2.22 -2.77 16.30
C PRO A 86 -3.44 -1.84 16.20
N PHE A 87 -4.04 -1.82 15.01
CA PHE A 87 -5.32 -1.14 14.79
C PHE A 87 -6.47 -1.88 15.49
N LYS A 88 -7.35 -1.12 16.15
CA LYS A 88 -8.60 -1.64 16.72
C LYS A 88 -9.77 -1.34 15.77
N MET A 89 -10.72 -2.25 15.62
CA MET A 89 -11.83 -2.12 14.65
C MET A 89 -12.69 -0.88 14.82
N ASN A 90 -12.95 -0.45 16.05
CA ASN A 90 -13.86 0.65 16.36
C ASN A 90 -13.11 1.87 16.91
N ASP A 91 -11.84 2.01 16.60
CA ASP A 91 -11.05 3.14 17.08
C ASP A 91 -11.25 4.38 16.21
N HIS A 92 -11.26 5.54 16.86
CA HIS A 92 -11.17 6.83 16.21
C HIS A 92 -9.70 7.17 16.00
N ILE A 93 -9.30 7.41 14.74
CA ILE A 93 -7.92 7.66 14.38
C ILE A 93 -7.76 9.10 13.91
N GLU A 94 -6.75 9.76 14.43
CA GLU A 94 -6.32 11.08 14.01
C GLU A 94 -4.96 10.98 13.33
N THR A 95 -4.85 11.49 12.09
CA THR A 95 -3.61 11.44 11.31
C THR A 95 -3.11 12.85 11.02
N PHE A 96 -1.81 13.05 11.26
CA PHE A 96 -1.09 14.28 10.93
C PHE A 96 -0.15 14.01 9.77
N VAL A 97 -0.33 14.73 8.67
CA VAL A 97 0.49 14.57 7.47
C VAL A 97 1.36 15.81 7.27
N THR A 98 2.61 15.57 6.92
CA THR A 98 3.61 16.61 6.66
C THR A 98 4.31 16.32 5.34
N GLN A 99 4.41 17.32 4.46
CA GLN A 99 5.33 17.27 3.31
C GLN A 99 6.75 17.42 3.87
N GLU A 100 7.55 16.36 3.75
CA GLU A 100 8.89 16.32 4.34
C GLU A 100 9.96 16.75 3.34
N ALA A 101 9.87 16.26 2.09
CA ALA A 101 10.85 16.54 1.07
C ALA A 101 10.24 16.55 -0.34
N ILE A 102 10.91 17.29 -1.23
CA ILE A 102 10.68 17.30 -2.67
C ILE A 102 12.04 17.31 -3.34
N TRP A 103 12.30 16.35 -4.22
CA TRP A 103 13.56 16.17 -4.91
C TRP A 103 13.42 16.34 -6.40
N ASP A 104 14.43 16.93 -7.01
CA ASP A 104 14.58 17.05 -8.45
C ASP A 104 15.30 15.81 -9.00
N ARG A 105 14.64 15.04 -9.86
CA ARG A 105 15.27 13.88 -10.51
C ARG A 105 16.02 14.24 -11.79
N GLY A 106 15.97 15.51 -12.19
CA GLY A 106 16.57 16.04 -13.40
C GLY A 106 15.59 16.21 -14.56
N GLU A 107 16.01 16.95 -15.58
CA GLU A 107 15.21 17.24 -16.76
C GLU A 107 14.67 15.96 -17.43
N GLY A 108 13.37 15.92 -17.72
CA GLY A 108 12.68 14.79 -18.33
C GLY A 108 12.57 13.54 -17.45
N ARG A 109 12.97 13.62 -16.15
CA ARG A 109 12.94 12.50 -15.22
C ARG A 109 11.92 12.66 -14.09
N GLY A 110 11.27 13.80 -14.03
CA GLY A 110 10.25 14.13 -13.05
C GLY A 110 10.82 14.59 -11.71
N SER A 111 9.92 14.81 -10.78
CA SER A 111 10.21 15.04 -9.36
C SER A 111 9.88 13.80 -8.53
N LEU A 112 10.36 13.77 -7.28
CA LEU A 112 9.94 12.82 -6.27
C LEU A 112 9.62 13.59 -4.99
N SER A 113 8.45 13.36 -4.43
CA SER A 113 8.05 13.96 -3.16
C SER A 113 7.93 12.88 -2.07
N LYS A 114 8.10 13.29 -0.81
CA LYS A 114 7.89 12.45 0.37
C LYS A 114 6.93 13.13 1.32
N GLN A 115 5.84 12.47 1.63
CA GLN A 115 4.94 12.85 2.71
C GLN A 115 5.07 11.85 3.86
N VAL A 116 4.91 12.34 5.09
CA VAL A 116 4.95 11.53 6.31
C VAL A 116 3.65 11.71 7.07
N GLY A 117 2.91 10.62 7.22
CA GLY A 117 1.70 10.55 8.03
C GLY A 117 1.96 9.85 9.36
N LYS A 118 1.51 10.46 10.46
CA LYS A 118 1.54 9.85 11.80
C LYS A 118 0.13 9.71 12.31
N SER A 119 -0.30 8.49 12.58
CA SER A 119 -1.65 8.15 13.02
C SER A 119 -1.69 7.77 14.50
N TYR A 120 -2.66 8.32 15.20
CA TYR A 120 -2.87 8.11 16.64
C TYR A 120 -4.29 7.65 16.90
N SER A 121 -4.45 6.74 17.85
CA SER A 121 -5.77 6.33 18.35
C SER A 121 -6.38 7.41 19.25
N SER A 122 -7.65 7.24 19.61
CA SER A 122 -8.38 8.16 20.49
C SER A 122 -7.78 8.29 21.90
N ASP A 123 -7.01 7.31 22.36
CA ASP A 123 -6.30 7.33 23.63
C ASP A 123 -4.88 7.93 23.53
N GLY A 124 -4.50 8.41 22.33
CA GLY A 124 -3.18 8.99 22.06
C GLY A 124 -2.09 7.98 21.73
N THR A 125 -2.41 6.68 21.63
CA THR A 125 -1.43 5.65 21.23
C THR A 125 -0.99 5.91 19.79
N HIS A 126 0.32 5.99 19.54
CA HIS A 126 0.88 6.08 18.20
C HIS A 126 0.73 4.73 17.50
N LEU A 127 -0.09 4.68 16.44
CA LEU A 127 -0.42 3.45 15.73
C LEU A 127 0.57 3.15 14.62
N CYS A 128 0.85 4.12 13.77
CA CYS A 128 1.77 3.95 12.66
C CYS A 128 2.39 5.27 12.18
N THR A 129 3.52 5.13 11.50
CA THR A 129 4.11 6.16 10.65
C THR A 129 4.12 5.65 9.22
N VAL A 130 3.61 6.43 8.28
CA VAL A 130 3.58 6.11 6.86
C VAL A 130 4.40 7.13 6.10
N ASP A 131 5.47 6.69 5.47
CA ASP A 131 6.16 7.45 4.45
C ASP A 131 5.55 7.08 3.09
N THR A 132 4.98 8.04 2.38
CA THR A 132 4.50 7.88 1.02
C THR A 132 5.32 8.71 0.06
N TYR A 133 5.59 8.15 -1.10
CA TYR A 133 6.41 8.76 -2.15
C TYR A 133 5.59 8.88 -3.42
N ASP A 134 5.53 10.10 -3.99
CA ASP A 134 4.85 10.39 -5.24
C ASP A 134 5.83 10.98 -6.26
N CYS A 135 5.72 10.53 -7.50
CA CYS A 135 6.52 11.00 -8.62
C CYS A 135 5.63 11.79 -9.57
N CYS A 136 5.94 13.08 -9.80
CA CYS A 136 5.33 13.88 -10.86
C CYS A 136 6.25 13.82 -12.08
N ILE A 137 5.86 13.04 -13.10
CA ILE A 137 6.73 12.69 -14.22
C ILE A 137 7.00 13.86 -15.19
N TYR A 138 6.11 14.88 -15.19
CA TYR A 138 6.25 16.04 -16.05
C TYR A 138 7.08 17.17 -15.43
N ASP A 139 7.38 17.10 -14.14
CA ASP A 139 8.18 18.07 -13.41
C ASP A 139 9.62 17.59 -13.24
N GLY A 140 10.55 18.53 -13.05
CA GLY A 140 11.97 18.24 -12.82
C GLY A 140 12.87 19.15 -13.62
N GLY A 141 14.16 19.15 -13.29
CA GLY A 141 15.16 19.97 -14.00
C GLY A 141 15.29 21.38 -13.43
N TRP A 142 14.78 21.67 -12.23
CA TRP A 142 14.95 22.98 -11.60
C TRP A 142 16.28 23.12 -10.85
N GLY A 143 17.14 22.07 -10.82
CA GLY A 143 18.43 22.09 -10.15
C GLY A 143 18.37 21.86 -8.63
N GLY A 144 17.30 21.23 -8.16
CA GLY A 144 17.13 20.87 -6.74
C GLY A 144 17.96 19.67 -6.31
N GLU A 145 17.85 19.31 -5.03
CA GLU A 145 18.50 18.14 -4.46
C GLU A 145 17.98 16.86 -5.11
N GLN A 146 18.89 15.89 -5.33
CA GLN A 146 18.52 14.56 -5.86
C GLN A 146 17.94 13.71 -4.74
N PRO A 147 16.98 12.80 -5.06
CA PRO A 147 16.46 11.88 -4.07
C PRO A 147 17.56 10.92 -3.57
N PRO A 148 17.47 10.48 -2.31
CA PRO A 148 18.39 9.49 -1.77
C PRO A 148 18.27 8.17 -2.57
N LYS A 149 19.38 7.43 -2.64
CA LYS A 149 19.37 6.10 -3.25
C LYS A 149 18.59 5.13 -2.37
N ASP A 150 17.56 4.53 -2.93
CA ASP A 150 16.75 3.49 -2.28
C ASP A 150 17.06 2.14 -2.94
N VAL A 151 18.13 1.50 -2.47
CA VAL A 151 18.57 0.19 -2.97
C VAL A 151 18.22 -0.86 -1.94
N VAL A 152 17.48 -1.89 -2.37
CA VAL A 152 17.19 -3.08 -1.56
C VAL A 152 17.84 -4.27 -2.26
N ASP A 153 18.82 -4.87 -1.58
CA ASP A 153 19.49 -6.07 -2.07
C ASP A 153 18.63 -7.30 -1.80
N TYR A 154 18.57 -8.18 -2.78
CA TYR A 154 17.91 -9.48 -2.66
C TYR A 154 18.97 -10.57 -2.54
N PRO A 155 18.73 -11.62 -1.73
CA PRO A 155 19.64 -12.75 -1.66
C PRO A 155 19.83 -13.42 -3.04
N ASP A 156 21.08 -13.72 -3.40
CA ASP A 156 21.42 -14.49 -4.62
C ASP A 156 21.25 -16.00 -4.35
N ARG A 157 20.00 -16.39 -4.15
CA ARG A 157 19.58 -17.77 -3.91
C ARG A 157 18.10 -17.93 -4.24
N GLU A 158 17.64 -19.16 -4.32
CA GLU A 158 16.21 -19.45 -4.45
C GLU A 158 15.40 -18.83 -3.31
N PRO A 159 14.17 -18.37 -3.58
CA PRO A 159 13.28 -17.84 -2.56
C PRO A 159 12.87 -18.91 -1.55
N ASP A 160 12.61 -18.48 -0.31
CA ASP A 160 12.16 -19.38 0.74
C ASP A 160 10.68 -19.77 0.61
N ALA A 161 9.87 -18.89 0.04
CA ALA A 161 8.43 -19.10 -0.14
C ALA A 161 7.86 -18.23 -1.27
N ALA A 162 6.72 -18.64 -1.78
CA ALA A 162 5.93 -17.84 -2.72
C ALA A 162 4.44 -18.09 -2.51
N TYR A 163 3.62 -17.07 -2.86
CA TYR A 163 2.16 -17.14 -2.87
C TYR A 163 1.64 -16.66 -4.22
N GLU A 164 0.66 -17.37 -4.79
CA GLU A 164 0.06 -17.01 -6.07
C GLU A 164 -1.45 -16.85 -5.92
N GLU A 165 -1.98 -15.80 -6.52
CA GLU A 165 -3.42 -15.63 -6.72
C GLU A 165 -3.71 -14.77 -7.95
N THR A 166 -4.95 -14.80 -8.43
CA THR A 166 -5.40 -13.92 -9.52
C THR A 166 -6.01 -12.66 -8.94
N TYR A 167 -5.53 -11.48 -9.35
CA TYR A 167 -6.14 -10.20 -8.96
C TYR A 167 -7.58 -10.12 -9.46
N GLY A 168 -8.53 -9.99 -8.55
CA GLY A 168 -9.96 -10.00 -8.88
C GLY A 168 -10.38 -8.82 -9.77
N LEU A 169 -11.27 -9.09 -10.74
CA LEU A 169 -11.73 -8.08 -11.69
C LEU A 169 -12.48 -6.92 -11.03
N ASN A 170 -13.15 -7.17 -9.92
CA ASN A 170 -13.95 -6.19 -9.19
C ASN A 170 -13.25 -5.60 -7.95
N TRP A 171 -12.02 -6.02 -7.64
CA TRP A 171 -11.33 -5.50 -6.45
C TRP A 171 -11.10 -3.99 -6.48
N PRO A 172 -10.79 -3.35 -7.62
CA PRO A 172 -10.70 -1.89 -7.66
C PRO A 172 -12.02 -1.19 -7.30
N LEU A 173 -13.17 -1.76 -7.70
CA LEU A 173 -14.50 -1.22 -7.36
C LEU A 173 -14.78 -1.28 -5.85
N VAL A 174 -14.24 -2.30 -5.17
CA VAL A 174 -14.37 -2.44 -3.72
C VAL A 174 -13.32 -1.58 -3.01
N TYR A 175 -12.05 -1.63 -3.46
CA TYR A 175 -10.96 -0.90 -2.81
C TYR A 175 -11.18 0.61 -2.79
N ARG A 176 -11.76 1.20 -3.86
CA ARG A 176 -12.07 2.64 -3.90
C ARG A 176 -12.91 3.13 -2.72
N MET A 177 -13.63 2.24 -2.03
CA MET A 177 -14.37 2.57 -0.80
C MET A 177 -13.44 2.98 0.35
N MET A 178 -12.12 2.79 0.21
CA MET A 178 -11.10 3.29 1.11
C MET A 178 -10.81 4.78 0.96
N GLY A 179 -11.42 5.45 -0.04
CA GLY A 179 -11.29 6.88 -0.27
C GLY A 179 -10.46 7.27 -1.51
N ASP A 180 -9.91 6.30 -2.24
CA ASP A 180 -9.25 6.54 -3.52
C ASP A 180 -10.26 6.40 -4.67
N TRP A 181 -10.80 7.53 -5.11
CA TRP A 181 -11.87 7.61 -6.12
C TRP A 181 -11.35 7.87 -7.53
N HIS A 182 -10.03 7.83 -7.75
CA HIS A 182 -9.44 8.20 -9.03
C HIS A 182 -9.97 7.33 -10.19
N GLN A 183 -10.38 7.98 -11.27
CA GLN A 183 -11.09 7.34 -12.40
C GLN A 183 -10.25 6.30 -13.16
N GLN A 184 -8.91 6.41 -13.14
CA GLN A 184 -8.01 5.44 -13.80
C GLN A 184 -8.21 4.00 -13.33
N HIS A 185 -8.84 3.79 -12.17
CA HIS A 185 -9.03 2.46 -11.59
C HIS A 185 -10.34 1.80 -11.98
N ILE A 186 -11.29 2.55 -12.57
CA ILE A 186 -12.64 2.04 -12.83
C ILE A 186 -13.25 2.50 -14.15
N ASP A 187 -12.80 3.62 -14.73
CA ASP A 187 -13.44 4.26 -15.89
C ASP A 187 -12.66 3.96 -17.17
N TRP A 188 -13.28 3.20 -18.06
CA TRP A 188 -12.71 2.84 -19.35
C TRP A 188 -12.52 4.06 -20.26
N SER A 189 -13.45 5.01 -20.24
CA SER A 189 -13.35 6.20 -21.07
C SER A 189 -12.20 7.12 -20.64
N TYR A 190 -11.92 7.16 -19.32
CA TYR A 190 -10.76 7.87 -18.78
C TYR A 190 -9.46 7.19 -19.22
N THR A 191 -9.38 5.87 -19.14
CA THR A 191 -8.17 5.13 -19.50
C THR A 191 -7.86 5.22 -21.01
N GLU A 192 -8.87 5.20 -21.87
CA GLU A 192 -8.70 5.44 -23.31
C GLU A 192 -8.07 6.82 -23.59
N GLN A 193 -8.51 7.88 -22.88
CA GLN A 193 -7.98 9.24 -23.04
C GLN A 193 -6.54 9.39 -22.51
N THR A 194 -6.17 8.62 -21.49
CA THR A 194 -4.84 8.69 -20.86
C THR A 194 -3.84 7.69 -21.42
N GLY A 195 -4.24 6.90 -22.43
CA GLY A 195 -3.36 5.92 -23.10
C GLY A 195 -3.11 4.65 -22.29
N LEU A 196 -3.91 4.40 -21.25
CA LEU A 196 -3.92 3.11 -20.55
C LEU A 196 -4.78 2.11 -21.34
N GLU A 197 -4.36 0.86 -21.41
CA GLU A 197 -5.10 -0.21 -22.08
C GLU A 197 -6.50 -0.42 -21.49
N ARG A 198 -6.62 -0.31 -20.18
CA ARG A 198 -7.85 -0.48 -19.40
C ARG A 198 -7.65 0.02 -17.96
N PRO A 199 -8.72 0.09 -17.15
CA PRO A 199 -8.58 0.42 -15.73
C PRO A 199 -7.56 -0.46 -15.02
N ILE A 200 -6.68 0.17 -14.25
CA ILE A 200 -5.60 -0.49 -13.51
C ILE A 200 -5.98 -0.65 -12.04
N ALA A 201 -5.36 -1.61 -11.35
CA ALA A 201 -5.50 -1.75 -9.91
C ALA A 201 -4.92 -0.53 -9.17
N HIS A 202 -5.50 -0.18 -8.02
CA HIS A 202 -4.86 0.77 -7.11
C HIS A 202 -3.50 0.22 -6.66
N GLY A 203 -2.47 1.05 -6.68
CA GLY A 203 -1.14 0.65 -6.21
C GLY A 203 -1.19 0.10 -4.78
N VAL A 204 -1.89 0.81 -3.90
CA VAL A 204 -2.03 0.42 -2.49
C VAL A 204 -2.83 -0.87 -2.32
N SER A 205 -3.85 -1.13 -3.15
CA SER A 205 -4.52 -2.44 -3.16
C SER A 205 -3.54 -3.56 -3.53
N SER A 206 -2.70 -3.35 -4.55
CA SER A 206 -1.67 -4.32 -4.94
C SER A 206 -0.66 -4.57 -3.81
N ALA A 207 -0.26 -3.52 -3.09
CA ALA A 207 0.56 -3.65 -1.89
C ALA A 207 -0.16 -4.41 -0.77
N GLY A 208 -1.47 -4.20 -0.61
CA GLY A 208 -2.31 -4.93 0.34
C GLY A 208 -2.42 -6.42 0.01
N VAL A 209 -2.49 -6.78 -1.28
CA VAL A 209 -2.40 -8.19 -1.73
C VAL A 209 -1.05 -8.79 -1.32
N ALA A 210 0.06 -8.12 -1.63
CA ALA A 210 1.39 -8.58 -1.23
C ALA A 210 1.53 -8.68 0.30
N MET A 211 0.93 -7.74 1.05
CA MET A 211 0.92 -7.75 2.51
C MET A 211 0.19 -8.97 3.07
N ARG A 212 -0.97 -9.34 2.51
CA ARG A 212 -1.67 -10.59 2.89
C ARG A 212 -0.80 -11.81 2.62
N HIS A 213 -0.16 -11.85 1.43
CA HIS A 213 0.72 -12.97 1.06
C HIS A 213 1.87 -13.13 2.04
N VAL A 214 2.57 -12.03 2.40
CA VAL A 214 3.71 -12.12 3.34
C VAL A 214 3.24 -12.49 4.76
N ILE A 215 2.09 -11.99 5.22
CA ILE A 215 1.50 -12.41 6.49
C ILE A 215 1.24 -13.93 6.47
N SER A 216 0.55 -14.43 5.45
CA SER A 216 0.22 -15.86 5.31
C SER A 216 1.46 -16.76 5.24
N LEU A 217 2.57 -16.28 4.67
CA LEU A 217 3.80 -17.05 4.49
C LEU A 217 4.74 -16.99 5.71
N LEU A 218 4.74 -15.90 6.47
CA LEU A 218 5.76 -15.65 7.49
C LEU A 218 5.24 -15.68 8.92
N PHE A 219 4.02 -15.18 9.16
CA PHE A 219 3.37 -15.11 10.47
C PHE A 219 1.84 -15.23 10.33
N PRO A 220 1.37 -16.42 9.87
CA PRO A 220 -0.03 -16.63 9.50
C PRO A 220 -0.99 -16.40 10.66
N GLY A 221 -2.03 -15.60 10.41
CA GLY A 221 -3.03 -15.23 11.40
C GLY A 221 -2.62 -14.13 12.39
N HIS A 222 -1.40 -13.58 12.29
CA HIS A 222 -0.86 -12.58 13.22
C HIS A 222 -0.49 -11.25 12.51
N PRO A 223 -1.42 -10.54 11.84
CA PRO A 223 -1.12 -9.27 11.17
C PRO A 223 -0.58 -8.22 12.15
N GLU A 224 -0.92 -8.32 13.43
CA GLU A 224 -0.44 -7.47 14.52
C GLU A 224 1.06 -7.66 14.85
N ALA A 225 1.68 -8.72 14.36
CA ALA A 225 3.11 -8.94 14.51
C ALA A 225 3.93 -8.05 13.56
N MET A 226 3.35 -7.59 12.45
CA MET A 226 4.05 -6.74 11.48
C MET A 226 4.51 -5.43 12.11
N THR A 227 5.81 -5.11 11.97
CA THR A 227 6.41 -3.86 12.46
C THR A 227 6.80 -2.92 11.33
N ARG A 228 7.06 -3.46 10.12
CA ARG A 228 7.36 -2.65 8.93
C ARG A 228 6.91 -3.34 7.66
N PHE A 229 6.44 -2.54 6.71
CA PHE A 229 6.17 -2.95 5.34
C PHE A 229 6.57 -1.84 4.38
N LYS A 230 7.49 -2.15 3.47
CA LYS A 230 7.98 -1.22 2.45
C LYS A 230 7.87 -1.84 1.08
N CYS A 231 7.47 -1.06 0.07
CA CYS A 231 7.60 -1.45 -1.34
C CYS A 231 7.61 -0.25 -2.27
N ARG A 232 8.10 -0.48 -3.50
CA ARG A 232 8.00 0.45 -4.64
C ARG A 232 7.02 -0.10 -5.66
N PHE A 233 6.17 0.79 -6.18
CA PHE A 233 5.29 0.52 -7.33
C PHE A 233 6.12 0.67 -8.62
N THR A 234 6.25 -0.38 -9.41
CA THR A 234 7.15 -0.37 -10.57
C THR A 234 6.47 -0.68 -11.89
N SER A 235 5.31 -1.31 -11.87
CA SER A 235 4.46 -1.54 -13.03
C SER A 235 3.00 -1.59 -12.59
N PRO A 236 2.04 -1.16 -13.44
CA PRO A 236 0.64 -1.27 -13.12
C PRO A 236 0.19 -2.73 -13.09
N VAL A 237 -0.66 -3.07 -12.14
CA VAL A 237 -1.36 -4.35 -12.08
C VAL A 237 -2.67 -4.21 -12.84
N LEU A 238 -2.92 -5.09 -13.79
CA LEU A 238 -4.21 -5.17 -14.49
C LEU A 238 -5.12 -6.18 -13.78
N PRO A 239 -6.39 -5.85 -13.51
CA PRO A 239 -7.34 -6.83 -12.99
C PRO A 239 -7.40 -8.08 -13.86
N GLY A 240 -7.37 -9.26 -13.24
CA GLY A 240 -7.33 -10.55 -13.92
C GLY A 240 -5.93 -11.15 -14.13
N VAL A 241 -4.86 -10.40 -13.82
CA VAL A 241 -3.48 -10.94 -13.91
C VAL A 241 -3.21 -11.89 -12.74
N ARG A 242 -2.41 -12.93 -13.00
CA ARG A 242 -1.90 -13.81 -11.95
C ARG A 242 -0.70 -13.18 -11.27
N LEU A 243 -0.83 -12.97 -9.97
CA LEU A 243 0.20 -12.39 -9.12
C LEU A 243 1.00 -13.50 -8.44
N ARG A 244 2.32 -13.31 -8.33
CA ARG A 244 3.19 -14.14 -7.52
C ARG A 244 4.02 -13.25 -6.61
N THR A 245 3.81 -13.37 -5.30
CA THR A 245 4.66 -12.74 -4.28
C THR A 245 5.73 -13.75 -3.87
N ILE A 246 6.97 -13.33 -4.00
CA ILE A 246 8.17 -14.15 -3.76
C ILE A 246 8.88 -13.58 -2.53
N VAL A 247 9.31 -14.44 -1.61
CA VAL A 247 9.83 -14.04 -0.30
C VAL A 247 11.19 -14.70 -0.02
N TRP A 248 12.14 -13.91 0.48
CA TRP A 248 13.43 -14.34 0.99
C TRP A 248 13.58 -13.89 2.45
N LYS A 249 13.70 -14.83 3.38
CA LYS A 249 14.03 -14.55 4.79
C LYS A 249 15.48 -14.10 4.87
N THR A 250 15.74 -12.93 5.44
CA THR A 250 17.10 -12.35 5.55
C THR A 250 17.64 -12.40 6.97
N ALA A 251 16.75 -12.36 7.96
CA ALA A 251 17.06 -12.55 9.37
C ALA A 251 15.81 -13.04 10.11
N GLU A 252 15.94 -13.33 11.41
CA GLU A 252 14.78 -13.55 12.28
C GLU A 252 13.95 -12.26 12.33
N GLY A 253 12.66 -12.35 12.06
CA GLY A 253 11.77 -11.18 12.01
C GLY A 253 11.97 -10.27 10.80
N GLU A 254 12.71 -10.69 9.76
CA GLU A 254 12.96 -9.87 8.57
C GLU A 254 12.95 -10.70 7.28
N ALA A 255 12.33 -10.16 6.23
CA ALA A 255 12.39 -10.73 4.89
C ALA A 255 12.37 -9.64 3.81
N ARG A 256 12.80 -10.04 2.61
CA ARG A 256 12.63 -9.29 1.36
C ARG A 256 11.51 -9.93 0.56
N PHE A 257 10.79 -9.13 -0.19
CA PHE A 257 9.77 -9.66 -1.10
C PHE A 257 9.72 -8.89 -2.41
N ARG A 258 9.15 -9.54 -3.40
CA ARG A 258 8.87 -8.97 -4.73
C ARG A 258 7.54 -9.53 -5.22
N MET A 259 6.75 -8.75 -5.95
CA MET A 259 5.56 -9.25 -6.60
C MET A 259 5.69 -9.12 -8.12
N VAL A 260 5.50 -10.23 -8.82
CA VAL A 260 5.67 -10.35 -10.27
C VAL A 260 4.40 -10.90 -10.92
N ASN A 261 4.34 -10.82 -12.24
CA ASN A 261 3.38 -11.58 -13.02
C ASN A 261 3.76 -13.07 -12.99
N ALA A 262 2.90 -13.94 -12.50
CA ALA A 262 3.17 -15.38 -12.42
C ALA A 262 3.33 -16.03 -13.81
N ASP A 263 2.65 -15.48 -14.82
CA ASP A 263 2.70 -15.99 -16.20
C ASP A 263 3.87 -15.38 -17.02
N ALA A 264 4.56 -14.35 -16.48
CA ALA A 264 5.72 -13.72 -17.08
C ALA A 264 6.72 -13.26 -15.98
N PRO A 265 7.35 -14.20 -15.25
CA PRO A 265 8.14 -13.89 -14.05
C PRO A 265 9.38 -13.04 -14.32
N ASP A 266 9.91 -13.08 -15.54
CA ASP A 266 11.06 -12.28 -15.98
C ASP A 266 10.69 -10.86 -16.42
N SER A 267 9.40 -10.52 -16.46
CA SER A 267 8.95 -9.17 -16.73
C SER A 267 9.27 -8.22 -15.58
N LYS A 268 9.16 -6.91 -15.84
CA LYS A 268 9.32 -5.91 -14.79
C LYS A 268 8.34 -6.19 -13.62
N PRO A 269 8.81 -6.28 -12.38
CA PRO A 269 7.94 -6.56 -11.24
C PRO A 269 6.81 -5.53 -11.11
N PHE A 270 5.70 -5.90 -10.50
CA PHE A 270 4.66 -4.98 -10.06
C PHE A 270 5.09 -4.22 -8.81
N LEU A 271 5.61 -4.96 -7.82
CA LEU A 271 6.21 -4.40 -6.60
C LEU A 271 7.65 -4.86 -6.48
N ASN A 272 8.53 -3.91 -6.14
CA ASN A 272 9.95 -4.15 -5.91
C ASN A 272 10.42 -3.42 -4.65
N SER A 273 11.69 -3.60 -4.29
CA SER A 273 12.29 -3.02 -3.06
C SER A 273 11.48 -3.39 -1.80
N GLY A 274 10.88 -4.59 -1.80
CA GLY A 274 10.03 -5.07 -0.72
C GLY A 274 10.83 -5.44 0.53
N ILE A 275 10.44 -4.84 1.67
CA ILE A 275 10.92 -5.18 3.00
C ILE A 275 9.71 -5.47 3.87
N VAL A 276 9.76 -6.56 4.61
CA VAL A 276 8.82 -6.83 5.70
C VAL A 276 9.61 -7.17 6.96
N GLU A 277 9.21 -6.53 8.07
CA GLU A 277 9.73 -6.82 9.41
C GLU A 277 8.55 -7.15 10.34
N TRP A 278 8.77 -8.09 11.24
CA TRP A 278 7.78 -8.48 12.24
C TRP A 278 8.43 -8.83 13.56
N ASP A 279 7.66 -8.76 14.65
CA ASP A 279 8.07 -9.20 15.97
C ASP A 279 7.82 -10.72 16.09
N PRO A 280 8.87 -11.57 16.14
CA PRO A 280 8.71 -13.02 16.25
C PRO A 280 8.00 -13.46 17.53
N ALA A 281 8.02 -12.63 18.59
CA ALA A 281 7.34 -12.94 19.84
C ALA A 281 5.81 -12.77 19.76
N ARG A 282 5.31 -12.11 18.67
CA ARG A 282 3.88 -11.91 18.39
C ARG A 282 3.40 -12.71 17.17
N ALA A 283 4.30 -13.47 16.53
CA ALA A 283 4.06 -14.24 15.31
C ALA A 283 3.51 -15.64 15.57
#